data_8346e536639fd8f3f7177b589d81eeaa
#
_entry.id   8346e536639fd8f3f7177b589d81eeaa
#
_cell.length_a   1.000
_cell.length_b   1.000
_cell.length_c   1.000
_cell.angle_alpha   90.00
_cell.angle_beta   90.00
_cell.angle_gamma   90.00
#
_symmetry.space_group_name_H-M   'P 1'
#
loop_
_entity.id
_entity.type
_entity.pdbx_description
1 polymer ?
#
loop_
_entity_poly.entity_id
_entity_poly.type
_entity_poly.pdbx_seq_one_letter_code
_entity_poly.pdbx_strand_id
1 'polypeptide(L)'
;MRGLRTACALAVLMDAGIASDLQAQERLYVVNQAGATISIIDQDRLVVDTVLDLRTLGFSPNAKPHHVVVEDDGSFWYVSLIGDGRVLKFDRGNRLVGQVRMETPGLLTLDPEHDSLYVGRSMTAVNPPKALGVIARTPFTLVDEHEIVIPRPHALAVSLDGQWVHTASLSENRIASVETATGRVRLTTIAGAPRSLVQFALSPDGRTMVAGGELSNTLLVFDLTKPPPFTPAREITVEGKPWEPRFSPDGRTLYLTLLTKNAVAEVDVATWTVRRTLDGKLAQPYGMIVRRDGRYAFITNQNTGAVMEGHSGHEMHGMAGMSASDGWLTVLDLTTGAVKTTLMLGNGPTGAGAARAR
;
A
#
# COMPACT_ATOMS: atom_id res chain seq x y z
N MET A 1 70.48 -40.35 27.51
CA MET A 1 70.23 -39.41 26.43
C MET A 1 68.74 -39.15 26.37
N ARG A 2 68.31 -38.02 26.85
CA ARG A 2 66.86 -37.64 26.88
C ARG A 2 66.52 -36.74 25.66
N GLY A 3 65.74 -37.23 24.75
CA GLY A 3 65.30 -36.49 23.60
C GLY A 3 64.15 -35.54 23.95
N LEU A 4 64.38 -34.25 23.75
CA LEU A 4 63.40 -33.17 23.91
C LEU A 4 62.47 -33.16 22.69
N ARG A 5 61.19 -33.39 22.88
CA ARG A 5 60.19 -33.23 21.85
C ARG A 5 59.57 -31.81 21.98
N THR A 6 59.88 -30.96 21.03
CA THR A 6 59.29 -29.61 20.88
C THR A 6 57.90 -29.76 20.27
N ALA A 7 56.87 -29.41 21.02
CA ALA A 7 55.50 -29.31 20.50
C ALA A 7 55.31 -27.92 19.91
N CYS A 8 55.12 -27.84 18.58
CA CYS A 8 54.64 -26.64 17.91
C CYS A 8 53.13 -26.53 18.14
N ALA A 9 52.72 -25.53 18.93
CA ALA A 9 51.34 -25.15 19.03
C ALA A 9 50.96 -24.27 17.82
N LEU A 10 50.13 -24.79 16.94
CA LEU A 10 49.53 -24.04 15.83
C LEU A 10 48.37 -23.22 16.43
N ALA A 11 48.56 -21.91 16.57
CA ALA A 11 47.48 -20.99 16.91
C ALA A 11 46.61 -20.80 15.66
N VAL A 12 45.43 -21.41 15.66
CA VAL A 12 44.38 -21.11 14.70
C VAL A 12 43.74 -19.79 15.14
N LEU A 13 44.10 -18.72 14.44
CA LEU A 13 43.36 -17.46 14.49
C LEU A 13 42.00 -17.73 13.84
N MET A 14 40.99 -17.93 14.67
CA MET A 14 39.60 -17.81 14.23
C MET A 14 39.35 -16.33 13.90
N ASP A 15 39.35 -16.03 12.62
CA ASP A 15 38.80 -14.80 12.09
C ASP A 15 37.31 -14.81 12.43
N ALA A 16 36.93 -14.14 13.53
CA ALA A 16 35.57 -13.83 13.84
C ALA A 16 35.11 -12.80 12.78
N GLY A 17 34.70 -13.32 11.62
CA GLY A 17 33.95 -12.55 10.65
C GLY A 17 32.81 -11.93 11.39
N ILE A 18 32.87 -10.62 11.60
CA ILE A 18 31.76 -9.79 11.97
C ILE A 18 30.74 -9.96 10.83
N ALA A 19 29.85 -10.95 10.98
CA ALA A 19 28.60 -10.92 10.30
C ALA A 19 27.92 -9.64 10.79
N SER A 20 28.14 -8.54 10.08
CA SER A 20 27.26 -7.40 10.17
C SER A 20 25.89 -7.96 9.82
N ASP A 21 25.06 -8.21 10.82
CA ASP A 21 23.62 -8.25 10.68
C ASP A 21 23.26 -6.94 10.01
N LEU A 22 23.20 -6.98 8.67
CA LEU A 22 22.48 -6.02 7.87
C LEU A 22 21.02 -6.25 8.25
N GLN A 23 20.65 -5.73 9.41
CA GLN A 23 19.28 -5.57 9.82
C GLN A 23 18.61 -4.90 8.63
N ALA A 24 17.72 -5.63 7.96
CA ALA A 24 17.16 -5.19 6.69
C ALA A 24 16.53 -3.83 6.94
N GLN A 25 17.20 -2.79 6.43
CA GLN A 25 16.75 -1.40 6.59
C GLN A 25 15.29 -1.32 6.18
N GLU A 26 14.42 -0.94 7.11
CA GLU A 26 12.99 -0.85 6.84
C GLU A 26 12.74 0.27 5.83
N ARG A 27 12.50 -0.11 4.58
CA ARG A 27 12.27 0.82 3.48
C ARG A 27 10.78 0.99 3.24
N LEU A 28 10.41 2.25 3.01
CA LEU A 28 9.10 2.64 2.49
C LEU A 28 9.28 3.17 1.07
N TYR A 29 8.46 2.70 0.16
CA TYR A 29 8.43 3.14 -1.23
C TYR A 29 7.17 3.97 -1.46
N VAL A 30 7.32 5.15 -2.04
CA VAL A 30 6.20 6.03 -2.39
C VAL A 30 6.27 6.36 -3.87
N VAL A 31 5.18 6.09 -4.59
CA VAL A 31 5.09 6.42 -6.02
C VAL A 31 4.62 7.85 -6.20
N ASN A 32 5.37 8.64 -6.96
CA ASN A 32 5.06 10.02 -7.35
C ASN A 32 4.44 9.99 -8.74
N GLN A 33 3.12 9.84 -8.81
CA GLN A 33 2.40 9.46 -10.03
C GLN A 33 2.58 10.46 -11.16
N ALA A 34 2.49 11.75 -10.87
CA ALA A 34 2.63 12.79 -11.89
C ALA A 34 4.10 13.07 -12.26
N GLY A 35 5.04 12.74 -11.35
CA GLY A 35 6.47 12.94 -11.55
C GLY A 35 7.20 11.80 -12.26
N ALA A 36 6.54 10.65 -12.49
CA ALA A 36 7.17 9.41 -12.99
C ALA A 36 8.40 9.00 -12.17
N THR A 37 8.35 9.18 -10.84
CA THR A 37 9.44 8.84 -9.92
C THR A 37 8.91 8.01 -8.74
N ILE A 38 9.84 7.37 -8.01
CA ILE A 38 9.54 6.62 -6.79
C ILE A 38 10.51 7.11 -5.72
N SER A 39 9.97 7.63 -4.61
CA SER A 39 10.77 8.01 -3.44
C SER A 39 10.95 6.79 -2.54
N ILE A 40 12.19 6.53 -2.15
CA ILE A 40 12.58 5.44 -1.26
C ILE A 40 13.02 6.07 0.06
N ILE A 41 12.31 5.72 1.12
CA ILE A 41 12.43 6.35 2.43
C ILE A 41 13.01 5.34 3.43
N ASP A 42 13.98 5.76 4.20
CA ASP A 42 14.47 5.07 5.38
C ASP A 42 13.51 5.36 6.54
N GLN A 43 12.79 4.34 7.01
CA GLN A 43 11.77 4.49 8.05
C GLN A 43 12.37 4.73 9.45
N ASP A 44 13.62 4.37 9.69
CA ASP A 44 14.29 4.57 10.97
C ASP A 44 14.87 5.98 11.08
N ARG A 45 15.52 6.42 10.02
CA ARG A 45 16.12 7.75 9.95
C ARG A 45 15.12 8.84 9.60
N LEU A 46 13.94 8.47 9.09
CA LEU A 46 12.88 9.37 8.61
C LEU A 46 13.42 10.36 7.57
N VAL A 47 14.10 9.86 6.55
CA VAL A 47 14.64 10.64 5.44
C VAL A 47 14.34 9.97 4.09
N VAL A 48 14.26 10.77 3.03
CA VAL A 48 14.28 10.24 1.66
C VAL A 48 15.71 9.85 1.35
N ASP A 49 15.96 8.55 1.21
CA ASP A 49 17.28 7.98 0.94
C ASP A 49 17.62 8.10 -0.56
N THR A 50 16.65 7.84 -1.42
CA THR A 50 16.83 7.81 -2.88
C THR A 50 15.53 8.18 -3.59
N VAL A 51 15.65 8.81 -4.75
CA VAL A 51 14.55 8.99 -5.70
C VAL A 51 14.91 8.27 -6.99
N LEU A 52 14.13 7.23 -7.33
CA LEU A 52 14.27 6.49 -8.58
C LEU A 52 13.46 7.19 -9.67
N ASP A 53 14.13 7.66 -10.70
CA ASP A 53 13.49 8.24 -11.89
C ASP A 53 13.24 7.16 -12.94
N LEU A 54 11.97 6.85 -13.22
CA LEU A 54 11.60 5.82 -14.17
C LEU A 54 12.00 6.15 -15.62
N ARG A 55 12.18 7.43 -15.93
CA ARG A 55 12.65 7.88 -17.27
C ARG A 55 14.07 7.41 -17.54
N THR A 56 14.91 7.30 -16.53
CA THR A 56 16.28 6.76 -16.65
C THR A 56 16.32 5.27 -16.97
N LEU A 57 15.20 4.57 -16.72
CA LEU A 57 15.00 3.16 -17.07
C LEU A 57 14.29 2.95 -18.42
N GLY A 58 14.05 4.05 -19.17
CA GLY A 58 13.44 4.02 -20.50
C GLY A 58 11.91 4.06 -20.50
N PHE A 59 11.26 4.36 -19.35
CA PHE A 59 9.81 4.57 -19.29
C PHE A 59 9.43 6.00 -19.68
N SER A 60 8.15 6.20 -20.06
CA SER A 60 7.69 7.50 -20.51
C SER A 60 7.63 8.53 -19.36
N PRO A 61 7.71 9.84 -19.64
CA PRO A 61 7.44 10.88 -18.65
C PRO A 61 6.01 10.79 -18.08
N ASN A 62 5.10 10.09 -18.78
CA ASN A 62 3.72 9.85 -18.38
C ASN A 62 3.51 8.40 -17.89
N ALA A 63 4.55 7.75 -17.39
CA ALA A 63 4.46 6.36 -16.89
C ALA A 63 3.40 6.17 -15.80
N LYS A 64 3.16 7.19 -14.99
CA LYS A 64 2.15 7.22 -13.91
C LYS A 64 2.26 6.00 -12.97
N PRO A 65 3.35 5.88 -12.21
CA PRO A 65 3.42 4.87 -11.16
C PRO A 65 2.28 5.11 -10.17
N HIS A 66 1.52 4.03 -9.84
CA HIS A 66 0.25 4.18 -9.10
C HIS A 66 0.23 3.46 -7.76
N HIS A 67 0.66 2.21 -7.74
CA HIS A 67 0.66 1.41 -6.51
C HIS A 67 1.95 0.62 -6.39
N VAL A 68 2.38 0.38 -5.15
CA VAL A 68 3.59 -0.37 -4.83
C VAL A 68 3.31 -1.36 -3.72
N VAL A 69 3.81 -2.58 -3.89
CA VAL A 69 3.80 -3.64 -2.86
C VAL A 69 5.20 -4.22 -2.72
N VAL A 70 5.51 -4.69 -1.51
CA VAL A 70 6.84 -5.17 -1.12
C VAL A 70 6.68 -6.57 -0.54
N GLU A 71 7.55 -7.50 -0.92
CA GLU A 71 7.64 -8.83 -0.28
C GLU A 71 7.91 -8.67 1.22
N ASP A 72 7.39 -9.58 2.03
CA ASP A 72 7.51 -9.50 3.49
C ASP A 72 8.97 -9.51 3.99
N ASP A 73 9.85 -10.19 3.25
CA ASP A 73 11.30 -10.23 3.53
C ASP A 73 12.07 -9.06 2.88
N GLY A 74 11.37 -8.19 2.13
CA GLY A 74 11.96 -7.06 1.40
C GLY A 74 12.86 -7.46 0.22
N SER A 75 12.83 -8.72 -0.24
CA SER A 75 13.67 -9.21 -1.35
C SER A 75 13.32 -8.56 -2.69
N PHE A 76 12.02 -8.37 -2.93
CA PHE A 76 11.50 -7.74 -4.14
C PHE A 76 10.36 -6.77 -3.80
N TRP A 77 10.15 -5.82 -4.73
CA TRP A 77 9.01 -4.92 -4.71
C TRP A 77 8.49 -4.69 -6.12
N TYR A 78 7.21 -4.37 -6.22
CA TYR A 78 6.47 -4.31 -7.47
C TYR A 78 5.73 -3.00 -7.60
N VAL A 79 5.67 -2.44 -8.82
CA VAL A 79 5.00 -1.17 -9.13
C VAL A 79 4.14 -1.30 -10.37
N SER A 80 2.92 -0.80 -10.30
CA SER A 80 2.06 -0.64 -11.47
C SER A 80 2.29 0.72 -12.14
N LEU A 81 2.43 0.73 -13.47
CA LEU A 81 2.55 1.93 -14.30
C LEU A 81 1.30 2.06 -15.18
N ILE A 82 0.37 2.95 -14.78
CA ILE A 82 -0.90 3.13 -15.52
C ILE A 82 -0.61 3.62 -16.93
N GLY A 83 0.27 4.63 -17.07
CA GLY A 83 0.53 5.31 -18.34
C GLY A 83 1.26 4.46 -19.37
N ASP A 84 2.15 3.57 -18.91
CA ASP A 84 2.92 2.69 -19.80
C ASP A 84 2.32 1.28 -19.90
N GLY A 85 1.22 0.99 -19.21
CA GLY A 85 0.57 -0.32 -19.25
C GLY A 85 1.51 -1.45 -18.81
N ARG A 86 2.15 -1.32 -17.64
CA ARG A 86 3.15 -2.28 -17.15
C ARG A 86 3.08 -2.49 -15.66
N VAL A 87 3.51 -3.66 -15.24
CA VAL A 87 3.90 -3.95 -13.86
C VAL A 87 5.40 -4.24 -13.85
N LEU A 88 6.11 -3.61 -12.92
CA LEU A 88 7.58 -3.73 -12.79
C LEU A 88 7.91 -4.52 -11.54
N LYS A 89 9.02 -5.29 -11.59
CA LYS A 89 9.64 -5.99 -10.46
C LYS A 89 11.04 -5.44 -10.23
N PHE A 90 11.31 -5.01 -9.01
CA PHE A 90 12.63 -4.56 -8.57
C PHE A 90 13.17 -5.47 -7.49
N ASP A 91 14.49 -5.61 -7.43
CA ASP A 91 15.17 -6.29 -6.31
C ASP A 91 15.38 -5.32 -5.12
N ARG A 92 15.87 -5.87 -3.99
CA ARG A 92 16.20 -5.09 -2.78
C ARG A 92 17.18 -3.95 -3.04
N GLY A 93 18.04 -4.07 -4.05
CA GLY A 93 18.98 -3.04 -4.49
C GLY A 93 18.37 -1.97 -5.40
N ASN A 94 17.04 -2.00 -5.60
CA ASN A 94 16.29 -1.10 -6.49
C ASN A 94 16.66 -1.25 -7.98
N ARG A 95 17.18 -2.41 -8.39
CA ARG A 95 17.44 -2.70 -9.81
C ARG A 95 16.19 -3.31 -10.42
N LEU A 96 15.80 -2.83 -11.60
CA LEU A 96 14.72 -3.41 -12.40
C LEU A 96 15.13 -4.81 -12.85
N VAL A 97 14.40 -5.85 -12.41
CA VAL A 97 14.70 -7.26 -12.71
C VAL A 97 13.61 -7.94 -13.53
N GLY A 98 12.47 -7.29 -13.73
CA GLY A 98 11.39 -7.81 -14.54
C GLY A 98 10.33 -6.78 -14.88
N GLN A 99 9.61 -7.00 -15.97
CA GLN A 99 8.45 -6.21 -16.36
C GLN A 99 7.43 -7.06 -17.11
N VAL A 100 6.15 -6.78 -16.87
CA VAL A 100 5.02 -7.44 -17.54
C VAL A 100 4.14 -6.38 -18.18
N ARG A 101 3.70 -6.60 -19.42
CA ARG A 101 2.69 -5.76 -20.08
C ARG A 101 1.31 -6.14 -19.55
N MET A 102 0.51 -5.15 -19.22
CA MET A 102 -0.86 -5.31 -18.76
C MET A 102 -1.65 -4.04 -19.03
N GLU A 103 -2.86 -4.16 -19.54
CA GLU A 103 -3.71 -3.02 -19.81
C GLU A 103 -4.19 -2.36 -18.52
N THR A 104 -4.01 -1.04 -18.40
CA THR A 104 -4.50 -0.20 -17.30
C THR A 104 -4.29 -0.81 -15.89
N PRO A 105 -3.06 -1.23 -15.51
CA PRO A 105 -2.83 -1.84 -14.20
C PRO A 105 -3.10 -0.82 -13.08
N GLY A 106 -3.79 -1.26 -12.04
CA GLY A 106 -4.16 -0.45 -10.89
C GLY A 106 -3.47 -0.91 -9.62
N LEU A 107 -4.28 -1.28 -8.61
CA LEU A 107 -3.77 -1.79 -7.35
C LEU A 107 -3.10 -3.16 -7.51
N LEU A 108 -2.14 -3.42 -6.67
CA LEU A 108 -1.39 -4.66 -6.57
C LEU A 108 -1.63 -5.31 -5.22
N THR A 109 -1.66 -6.64 -5.15
CA THR A 109 -1.62 -7.37 -3.88
C THR A 109 -0.86 -8.67 -4.06
N LEU A 110 0.01 -8.97 -3.09
CA LEU A 110 0.78 -10.22 -3.06
C LEU A 110 -0.05 -11.32 -2.43
N ASP A 111 -0.03 -12.50 -3.03
CA ASP A 111 -0.55 -13.70 -2.40
C ASP A 111 0.43 -14.15 -1.30
N PRO A 112 -0.03 -14.31 -0.04
CA PRO A 112 0.86 -14.70 1.05
C PRO A 112 1.28 -16.17 1.00
N GLU A 113 0.51 -17.04 0.31
CA GLU A 113 0.69 -18.50 0.29
C GLU A 113 1.23 -19.00 -1.06
N HIS A 114 0.95 -18.29 -2.17
CA HIS A 114 1.32 -18.72 -3.51
C HIS A 114 2.23 -17.72 -4.20
N ASP A 115 2.95 -18.16 -5.22
CA ASP A 115 3.86 -17.33 -6.03
C ASP A 115 3.10 -16.39 -7.01
N SER A 116 2.03 -15.73 -6.52
CA SER A 116 1.15 -14.90 -7.32
C SER A 116 1.13 -13.44 -6.86
N LEU A 117 1.09 -12.54 -7.83
CA LEU A 117 0.80 -11.12 -7.68
C LEU A 117 -0.50 -10.83 -8.45
N TYR A 118 -1.54 -10.41 -7.73
CA TYR A 118 -2.79 -9.99 -8.34
C TYR A 118 -2.77 -8.50 -8.66
N VAL A 119 -3.36 -8.17 -9.80
CA VAL A 119 -3.36 -6.80 -10.34
C VAL A 119 -4.78 -6.39 -10.70
N GLY A 120 -5.29 -5.36 -10.03
CA GLY A 120 -6.56 -4.70 -10.36
C GLY A 120 -6.42 -3.77 -11.57
N ARG A 121 -7.47 -3.00 -11.84
CA ARG A 121 -7.48 -2.00 -12.92
C ARG A 121 -7.47 -0.58 -12.35
N SER A 122 -6.90 0.34 -13.11
CA SER A 122 -6.83 1.74 -12.71
C SER A 122 -8.23 2.37 -12.65
N MET A 123 -8.50 3.13 -11.59
CA MET A 123 -9.73 3.89 -11.44
C MET A 123 -9.91 4.99 -12.50
N THR A 124 -8.83 5.45 -13.13
CA THR A 124 -8.86 6.49 -14.17
C THR A 124 -9.16 5.94 -15.55
N ALA A 125 -9.17 4.62 -15.73
CA ALA A 125 -9.51 3.99 -17.00
C ALA A 125 -10.99 4.15 -17.33
N VAL A 126 -11.32 4.51 -18.56
CA VAL A 126 -12.71 4.75 -19.00
C VAL A 126 -13.48 3.44 -19.10
N ASN A 127 -12.93 2.43 -19.75
CA ASN A 127 -13.52 1.09 -19.90
C ASN A 127 -12.46 0.03 -19.61
N PRO A 128 -12.03 -0.14 -18.34
CA PRO A 128 -11.03 -1.16 -18.02
C PRO A 128 -11.60 -2.56 -18.28
N PRO A 129 -10.73 -3.53 -18.62
CA PRO A 129 -11.11 -4.93 -18.66
C PRO A 129 -11.81 -5.36 -17.37
N LYS A 130 -12.87 -6.17 -17.49
CA LYS A 130 -13.56 -6.77 -16.34
C LYS A 130 -12.83 -8.02 -15.87
N ALA A 131 -11.54 -7.87 -15.61
CA ALA A 131 -10.65 -8.96 -15.24
C ALA A 131 -9.59 -8.51 -14.25
N LEU A 132 -9.15 -9.44 -13.41
CA LEU A 132 -7.95 -9.32 -12.57
C LEU A 132 -6.78 -10.01 -13.24
N GLY A 133 -5.64 -9.32 -13.36
CA GLY A 133 -4.42 -9.96 -13.82
C GLY A 133 -3.79 -10.82 -12.74
N VAL A 134 -3.25 -11.96 -13.14
CA VAL A 134 -2.47 -12.86 -12.30
C VAL A 134 -1.07 -12.97 -12.86
N ILE A 135 -0.10 -12.47 -12.12
CA ILE A 135 1.33 -12.51 -12.51
C ILE A 135 2.02 -13.52 -11.59
N ALA A 136 2.65 -14.55 -12.18
CA ALA A 136 3.59 -15.38 -11.45
C ALA A 136 4.80 -14.51 -11.07
N ARG A 137 5.21 -14.54 -9.79
CA ARG A 137 6.36 -13.77 -9.33
C ARG A 137 7.68 -14.40 -9.79
N THR A 138 7.65 -15.73 -10.09
CA THR A 138 8.80 -16.51 -10.56
C THR A 138 8.37 -17.58 -11.58
N PRO A 139 8.75 -17.47 -12.89
CA PRO A 139 9.32 -16.30 -13.55
C PRO A 139 8.30 -15.15 -13.59
N PHE A 140 8.76 -13.92 -13.69
CA PHE A 140 7.87 -12.75 -13.65
C PHE A 140 7.09 -12.59 -14.96
N THR A 141 5.92 -13.25 -15.05
CA THR A 141 5.08 -13.32 -16.26
C THR A 141 3.60 -13.25 -15.94
N LEU A 142 2.80 -12.63 -16.83
CA LEU A 142 1.34 -12.71 -16.77
C LEU A 142 0.92 -14.16 -17.13
N VAL A 143 0.25 -14.83 -16.21
CA VAL A 143 -0.16 -16.23 -16.38
C VAL A 143 -1.66 -16.38 -16.60
N ASP A 144 -2.47 -15.42 -16.14
CA ASP A 144 -3.91 -15.44 -16.30
C ASP A 144 -4.52 -14.04 -16.18
N GLU A 145 -5.75 -13.89 -16.67
CA GLU A 145 -6.63 -12.75 -16.42
C GLU A 145 -8.02 -13.30 -16.06
N HIS A 146 -8.30 -13.36 -14.76
CA HIS A 146 -9.59 -13.85 -14.26
C HIS A 146 -10.72 -12.89 -14.59
N GLU A 147 -11.66 -13.30 -15.45
CA GLU A 147 -12.86 -12.54 -15.75
C GLU A 147 -13.77 -12.45 -14.51
N ILE A 148 -14.21 -11.25 -14.15
CA ILE A 148 -14.90 -10.96 -12.86
C ILE A 148 -16.27 -10.31 -13.01
N VAL A 149 -16.81 -10.16 -14.17
CA VAL A 149 -18.18 -9.67 -14.51
C VAL A 149 -18.65 -8.36 -13.84
N ILE A 150 -17.82 -7.70 -13.00
CA ILE A 150 -18.12 -6.37 -12.44
C ILE A 150 -17.38 -5.28 -13.21
N PRO A 151 -18.01 -4.12 -13.48
CA PRO A 151 -17.35 -3.02 -14.17
C PRO A 151 -16.38 -2.28 -13.25
N ARG A 152 -15.33 -1.70 -13.82
CA ARG A 152 -14.33 -0.87 -13.12
C ARG A 152 -13.82 -1.48 -11.81
N PRO A 153 -13.25 -2.70 -11.84
CA PRO A 153 -12.69 -3.35 -10.65
C PRO A 153 -11.47 -2.55 -10.15
N HIS A 154 -11.47 -2.14 -8.86
CA HIS A 154 -10.40 -1.32 -8.33
C HIS A 154 -9.85 -1.84 -7.00
N ALA A 155 -10.63 -1.72 -5.88
CA ALA A 155 -10.17 -2.22 -4.58
C ALA A 155 -9.70 -3.68 -4.68
N LEU A 156 -8.61 -4.04 -4.02
CA LEU A 156 -7.99 -5.35 -4.18
C LEU A 156 -7.40 -5.85 -2.86
N ALA A 157 -7.72 -7.10 -2.51
CA ALA A 157 -7.13 -7.80 -1.36
C ALA A 157 -7.12 -9.30 -1.60
N VAL A 158 -6.10 -9.99 -1.08
CA VAL A 158 -6.03 -11.46 -1.01
C VAL A 158 -6.25 -11.88 0.43
N SER A 159 -7.07 -12.91 0.66
CA SER A 159 -7.23 -13.51 2.00
C SER A 159 -5.89 -14.08 2.50
N LEU A 160 -5.69 -14.09 3.84
CA LEU A 160 -4.41 -14.53 4.40
C LEU A 160 -4.08 -16.00 4.13
N ASP A 161 -5.11 -16.81 3.88
CA ASP A 161 -4.96 -18.23 3.49
C ASP A 161 -4.76 -18.42 1.98
N GLY A 162 -4.64 -17.33 1.22
CA GLY A 162 -4.46 -17.38 -0.23
C GLY A 162 -5.65 -17.95 -1.02
N GLN A 163 -6.79 -18.27 -0.38
CA GLN A 163 -7.90 -18.95 -1.07
C GLN A 163 -8.78 -18.00 -1.90
N TRP A 164 -8.80 -16.72 -1.56
CA TRP A 164 -9.68 -15.74 -2.20
C TRP A 164 -8.95 -14.45 -2.55
N VAL A 165 -9.20 -13.95 -3.75
CA VAL A 165 -8.87 -12.57 -4.10
C VAL A 165 -10.18 -11.78 -4.26
N HIS A 166 -10.27 -10.66 -3.56
CA HIS A 166 -11.45 -9.80 -3.54
C HIS A 166 -11.16 -8.52 -4.30
N THR A 167 -12.14 -8.08 -5.11
CA THR A 167 -12.09 -6.78 -5.78
C THR A 167 -13.47 -6.13 -5.76
N ALA A 168 -13.53 -4.79 -5.68
CA ALA A 168 -14.79 -4.06 -5.69
C ALA A 168 -14.93 -3.20 -6.93
N SER A 169 -16.17 -3.04 -7.39
CA SER A 169 -16.54 -2.11 -8.45
C SER A 169 -16.59 -0.67 -7.93
N LEU A 170 -16.02 0.28 -8.71
CA LEU A 170 -16.18 1.71 -8.44
C LEU A 170 -17.56 2.25 -8.83
N SER A 171 -18.28 1.56 -9.72
CA SER A 171 -19.57 2.03 -10.26
C SER A 171 -20.77 1.27 -9.76
N GLU A 172 -20.57 0.12 -9.12
CA GLU A 172 -21.65 -0.71 -8.57
C GLU A 172 -21.33 -1.11 -7.13
N ASN A 173 -22.36 -1.28 -6.30
CA ASN A 173 -22.17 -1.79 -4.94
C ASN A 173 -21.94 -3.31 -4.95
N ARG A 174 -20.86 -3.76 -5.62
CA ARG A 174 -20.51 -5.17 -5.78
C ARG A 174 -19.05 -5.45 -5.45
N ILE A 175 -18.85 -6.60 -4.82
CA ILE A 175 -17.54 -7.21 -4.62
C ILE A 175 -17.54 -8.52 -5.39
N ALA A 176 -16.53 -8.74 -6.22
CA ALA A 176 -16.21 -10.04 -6.81
C ALA A 176 -15.12 -10.70 -5.96
N SER A 177 -15.41 -11.93 -5.52
CA SER A 177 -14.44 -12.77 -4.82
C SER A 177 -14.11 -13.96 -5.72
N VAL A 178 -12.86 -14.05 -6.13
CA VAL A 178 -12.34 -15.12 -7.00
C VAL A 178 -11.67 -16.18 -6.14
N GLU A 179 -12.10 -17.43 -6.25
CA GLU A 179 -11.43 -18.56 -5.64
C GLU A 179 -10.13 -18.84 -6.42
N THR A 180 -8.99 -18.71 -5.77
CA THR A 180 -7.68 -18.72 -6.43
C THR A 180 -7.35 -20.03 -7.11
N ALA A 181 -7.78 -21.16 -6.52
CA ALA A 181 -7.54 -22.50 -7.06
C ALA A 181 -8.34 -22.82 -8.33
N THR A 182 -9.52 -22.20 -8.51
CA THR A 182 -10.47 -22.59 -9.59
C THR A 182 -10.83 -21.46 -10.54
N GLY A 183 -10.51 -20.20 -10.18
CA GLY A 183 -10.96 -19.00 -10.89
C GLY A 183 -12.47 -18.70 -10.74
N ARG A 184 -13.19 -19.49 -9.91
CA ARG A 184 -14.62 -19.32 -9.72
C ARG A 184 -14.93 -18.01 -9.02
N VAL A 185 -15.85 -17.21 -9.58
CA VAL A 185 -16.26 -15.92 -9.04
C VAL A 185 -17.53 -16.06 -8.21
N ARG A 186 -17.52 -15.47 -7.01
CA ARG A 186 -18.70 -15.24 -6.17
C ARG A 186 -18.95 -13.75 -6.03
N LEU A 187 -20.21 -13.34 -6.27
CA LEU A 187 -20.59 -11.93 -6.20
C LEU A 187 -21.28 -11.61 -4.88
N THR A 188 -20.77 -10.61 -4.20
CA THR A 188 -21.46 -9.93 -3.09
C THR A 188 -22.13 -8.68 -3.63
N THR A 189 -23.44 -8.56 -3.43
CA THR A 189 -24.20 -7.34 -3.75
C THR A 189 -24.58 -6.62 -2.46
N ILE A 190 -24.24 -5.34 -2.36
CA ILE A 190 -24.50 -4.50 -1.18
C ILE A 190 -25.67 -3.58 -1.50
N ALA A 191 -26.71 -3.63 -0.69
CA ALA A 191 -27.89 -2.78 -0.86
C ALA A 191 -27.57 -1.31 -0.57
N GLY A 192 -28.42 -0.40 -1.06
CA GLY A 192 -28.38 1.03 -0.77
C GLY A 192 -27.80 1.88 -1.89
N ALA A 193 -27.54 3.16 -1.56
CA ALA A 193 -27.01 4.15 -2.49
C ALA A 193 -25.59 3.78 -2.99
N PRO A 194 -25.15 4.33 -4.15
CA PRO A 194 -23.80 4.11 -4.65
C PRO A 194 -22.73 4.50 -3.61
N ARG A 195 -21.70 3.65 -3.45
CA ARG A 195 -20.66 3.82 -2.43
C ARG A 195 -19.29 4.13 -2.99
N SER A 196 -18.94 3.58 -4.18
CA SER A 196 -17.58 3.63 -4.75
C SER A 196 -16.54 3.10 -3.75
N LEU A 197 -16.45 1.77 -3.61
CA LEU A 197 -15.49 1.14 -2.70
C LEU A 197 -14.10 1.19 -3.31
N VAL A 198 -13.24 2.07 -2.79
CA VAL A 198 -11.94 2.39 -3.41
C VAL A 198 -10.79 1.53 -2.89
N GLN A 199 -10.80 1.16 -1.62
CA GLN A 199 -9.72 0.38 -1.00
C GLN A 199 -10.25 -0.63 0.01
N PHE A 200 -9.53 -1.75 0.12
CA PHE A 200 -9.72 -2.74 1.18
C PHE A 200 -8.56 -2.73 2.17
N ALA A 201 -8.85 -3.08 3.42
CA ALA A 201 -7.84 -3.56 4.35
C ALA A 201 -8.32 -4.83 5.04
N LEU A 202 -7.40 -5.76 5.25
CA LEU A 202 -7.60 -6.97 6.03
C LEU A 202 -7.01 -6.76 7.43
N SER A 203 -7.72 -7.25 8.45
CA SER A 203 -7.16 -7.33 9.80
C SER A 203 -5.93 -8.26 9.84
N PRO A 204 -4.99 -8.07 10.76
CA PRO A 204 -3.79 -8.92 10.84
C PRO A 204 -4.08 -10.41 11.06
N ASP A 205 -5.23 -10.73 11.64
CA ASP A 205 -5.69 -12.13 11.83
C ASP A 205 -6.48 -12.68 10.63
N GLY A 206 -6.67 -11.87 9.56
CA GLY A 206 -7.37 -12.25 8.34
C GLY A 206 -8.88 -12.44 8.48
N ARG A 207 -9.47 -12.17 9.66
CA ARG A 207 -10.88 -12.47 9.93
C ARG A 207 -11.83 -11.35 9.54
N THR A 208 -11.30 -10.16 9.32
CA THR A 208 -12.09 -8.95 9.02
C THR A 208 -11.54 -8.26 7.78
N MET A 209 -12.43 -7.87 6.88
CA MET A 209 -12.13 -6.95 5.78
C MET A 209 -12.94 -5.67 5.97
N VAL A 210 -12.32 -4.54 5.70
CA VAL A 210 -13.00 -3.24 5.66
C VAL A 210 -12.90 -2.61 4.28
N ALA A 211 -13.90 -1.80 3.92
CA ALA A 211 -13.92 -1.05 2.66
C ALA A 211 -14.40 0.39 2.90
N GLY A 212 -13.64 1.37 2.46
CA GLY A 212 -14.04 2.77 2.45
C GLY A 212 -14.97 3.07 1.27
N GLY A 213 -16.09 3.73 1.55
CA GLY A 213 -17.06 4.20 0.54
C GLY A 213 -16.88 5.68 0.25
N GLU A 214 -16.16 6.02 -0.82
CA GLU A 214 -15.86 7.42 -1.20
C GLU A 214 -17.10 8.30 -1.35
N LEU A 215 -18.16 7.76 -1.95
CA LEU A 215 -19.40 8.51 -2.22
C LEU A 215 -20.38 8.51 -1.05
N SER A 216 -20.30 7.54 -0.15
CA SER A 216 -21.26 7.34 0.93
C SER A 216 -20.79 7.85 2.29
N ASN A 217 -19.53 8.28 2.42
CA ASN A 217 -18.92 8.60 3.71
C ASN A 217 -19.10 7.48 4.75
N THR A 218 -18.99 6.22 4.30
CA THR A 218 -19.15 5.05 5.17
C THR A 218 -17.95 4.13 5.09
N LEU A 219 -17.72 3.41 6.17
CA LEU A 219 -16.83 2.26 6.23
C LEU A 219 -17.70 1.02 6.40
N LEU A 220 -17.56 0.07 5.50
CA LEU A 220 -18.17 -1.25 5.59
C LEU A 220 -17.21 -2.24 6.24
N VAL A 221 -17.74 -3.10 7.10
CA VAL A 221 -16.99 -4.16 7.78
C VAL A 221 -17.59 -5.52 7.39
N PHE A 222 -16.73 -6.43 6.96
CA PHE A 222 -17.10 -7.78 6.52
C PHE A 222 -16.44 -8.84 7.39
N ASP A 223 -17.18 -9.88 7.75
CA ASP A 223 -16.67 -11.08 8.44
C ASP A 223 -16.16 -12.08 7.39
N LEU A 224 -14.85 -12.31 7.38
CA LEU A 224 -14.18 -13.26 6.50
C LEU A 224 -14.03 -14.67 7.11
N THR A 225 -14.59 -14.93 8.30
CA THR A 225 -14.62 -16.30 8.86
C THR A 225 -15.56 -17.23 8.08
N LYS A 226 -16.33 -16.65 7.17
CA LYS A 226 -17.24 -17.35 6.25
C LYS A 226 -16.83 -17.09 4.81
N PRO A 227 -17.03 -18.05 3.91
CA PRO A 227 -16.75 -17.81 2.50
C PRO A 227 -17.72 -16.79 1.89
N PRO A 228 -17.33 -16.09 0.78
CA PRO A 228 -18.25 -15.23 0.05
C PRO A 228 -19.46 -16.01 -0.50
N PRO A 229 -20.62 -15.38 -0.78
CA PRO A 229 -20.84 -13.92 -0.74
C PRO A 229 -21.01 -13.39 0.68
N PHE A 230 -20.58 -12.14 0.88
CA PHE A 230 -20.65 -11.48 2.18
C PHE A 230 -21.90 -10.64 2.37
N THR A 231 -22.25 -10.41 3.64
CA THR A 231 -23.13 -9.31 4.04
C THR A 231 -22.32 -8.42 4.95
N PRO A 232 -22.40 -7.07 4.81
CA PRO A 232 -21.73 -6.19 5.75
C PRO A 232 -22.17 -6.49 7.18
N ALA A 233 -21.22 -6.85 8.04
CA ALA A 233 -21.49 -7.07 9.46
C ALA A 233 -21.77 -5.74 10.18
N ARG A 234 -21.16 -4.67 9.67
CA ARG A 234 -21.37 -3.30 10.18
C ARG A 234 -21.23 -2.28 9.05
N GLU A 235 -21.89 -1.16 9.24
CA GLU A 235 -21.73 0.07 8.47
C GLU A 235 -21.52 1.22 9.44
N ILE A 236 -20.46 1.99 9.25
CA ILE A 236 -20.06 3.08 10.15
C ILE A 236 -19.99 4.36 9.33
N THR A 237 -20.65 5.42 9.80
CA THR A 237 -20.51 6.73 9.18
C THR A 237 -19.15 7.34 9.54
N VAL A 238 -18.35 7.66 8.52
CA VAL A 238 -17.07 8.34 8.66
C VAL A 238 -17.00 9.44 7.62
N GLU A 239 -17.34 10.65 8.02
CA GLU A 239 -17.33 11.79 7.10
C GLU A 239 -15.94 12.17 6.61
N GLY A 240 -15.85 12.68 5.39
CA GLY A 240 -14.61 13.19 4.81
C GLY A 240 -14.02 12.34 3.71
N LYS A 241 -14.82 11.54 3.03
CA LYS A 241 -14.40 10.60 1.99
C LYS A 241 -13.34 9.62 2.52
N PRO A 242 -13.77 8.56 3.25
CA PRO A 242 -12.88 7.52 3.74
C PRO A 242 -12.18 6.82 2.57
N TRP A 243 -10.83 6.89 2.55
CA TRP A 243 -10.06 6.51 1.38
C TRP A 243 -9.19 5.28 1.63
N GLU A 244 -8.13 5.40 2.40
CA GLU A 244 -7.14 4.34 2.64
C GLU A 244 -7.25 3.80 4.07
N PRO A 245 -7.86 2.64 4.29
CA PRO A 245 -7.89 1.99 5.59
C PRO A 245 -6.59 1.21 5.84
N ARG A 246 -6.10 1.24 7.10
CA ARG A 246 -4.97 0.41 7.57
C ARG A 246 -5.19 -0.01 9.02
N PHE A 247 -5.12 -1.29 9.30
CA PHE A 247 -5.10 -1.78 10.68
C PHE A 247 -3.75 -1.50 11.33
N SER A 248 -3.78 -1.26 12.66
CA SER A 248 -2.58 -1.37 13.49
C SER A 248 -2.05 -2.81 13.47
N PRO A 249 -0.75 -3.03 13.73
CA PRO A 249 -0.18 -4.38 13.73
C PRO A 249 -0.85 -5.34 14.73
N ASP A 250 -1.38 -4.83 15.84
CA ASP A 250 -2.12 -5.62 16.84
C ASP A 250 -3.61 -5.80 16.51
N GLY A 251 -4.10 -5.22 15.41
CA GLY A 251 -5.48 -5.32 14.94
C GLY A 251 -6.51 -4.57 15.77
N ARG A 252 -6.11 -3.84 16.81
CA ARG A 252 -7.06 -3.19 17.75
C ARG A 252 -7.55 -1.83 17.25
N THR A 253 -6.80 -1.21 16.36
CA THR A 253 -7.10 0.11 15.81
C THR A 253 -7.12 0.03 14.29
N LEU A 254 -8.09 0.71 13.68
CA LEU A 254 -8.10 0.97 12.25
C LEU A 254 -7.85 2.46 12.04
N TYR A 255 -6.85 2.79 11.24
CA TYR A 255 -6.59 4.13 10.76
C TYR A 255 -7.19 4.30 9.36
N LEU A 256 -7.71 5.47 9.06
CA LEU A 256 -8.42 5.72 7.82
C LEU A 256 -8.16 7.15 7.34
N THR A 257 -7.55 7.31 6.17
CA THR A 257 -7.37 8.66 5.60
C THR A 257 -8.71 9.23 5.17
N LEU A 258 -8.93 10.50 5.47
CA LEU A 258 -10.13 11.27 5.16
C LEU A 258 -9.77 12.35 4.13
N LEU A 259 -10.00 12.02 2.85
CA LEU A 259 -9.46 12.77 1.71
C LEU A 259 -9.85 14.25 1.72
N THR A 260 -11.13 14.57 2.05
CA THR A 260 -11.65 15.95 2.02
C THR A 260 -11.58 16.68 3.36
N LYS A 261 -11.32 15.95 4.47
CA LYS A 261 -11.10 16.55 5.79
C LYS A 261 -9.63 16.83 6.09
N ASN A 262 -8.71 16.41 5.22
CA ASN A 262 -7.28 16.51 5.47
C ASN A 262 -6.88 15.93 6.83
N ALA A 263 -7.36 14.74 7.14
CA ALA A 263 -7.23 14.12 8.44
C ALA A 263 -7.11 12.60 8.35
N VAL A 264 -6.78 11.95 9.47
CA VAL A 264 -6.85 10.50 9.66
C VAL A 264 -7.81 10.21 10.80
N ALA A 265 -8.82 9.38 10.57
CA ALA A 265 -9.66 8.86 11.63
C ALA A 265 -8.99 7.65 12.31
N GLU A 266 -9.07 7.61 13.63
CA GLU A 266 -8.71 6.47 14.46
C GLU A 266 -9.99 5.78 14.94
N VAL A 267 -10.20 4.54 14.50
CA VAL A 267 -11.39 3.74 14.79
C VAL A 267 -11.01 2.60 15.74
N ASP A 268 -11.75 2.48 16.83
CA ASP A 268 -11.66 1.34 17.74
C ASP A 268 -12.28 0.10 17.10
N VAL A 269 -11.51 -0.98 16.92
CA VAL A 269 -11.97 -2.22 16.26
C VAL A 269 -12.93 -3.03 17.15
N ALA A 270 -12.83 -2.93 18.47
CA ALA A 270 -13.73 -3.67 19.37
C ALA A 270 -15.15 -3.08 19.37
N THR A 271 -15.26 -1.75 19.34
CA THR A 271 -16.55 -1.02 19.35
C THR A 271 -16.98 -0.53 17.98
N TRP A 272 -16.05 -0.42 17.04
CA TRP A 272 -16.23 0.17 15.70
C TRP A 272 -16.71 1.63 15.78
N THR A 273 -16.13 2.41 16.68
CA THR A 273 -16.40 3.84 16.85
C THR A 273 -15.15 4.66 16.54
N VAL A 274 -15.34 5.84 15.94
CA VAL A 274 -14.26 6.80 15.76
C VAL A 274 -13.88 7.36 17.13
N ARG A 275 -12.64 7.09 17.61
CA ARG A 275 -12.12 7.59 18.88
C ARG A 275 -11.66 9.03 18.79
N ARG A 276 -10.96 9.35 17.71
CA ARG A 276 -10.42 10.69 17.45
C ARG A 276 -10.14 10.86 15.96
N THR A 277 -9.99 12.11 15.56
CA THR A 277 -9.50 12.50 14.24
C THR A 277 -8.17 13.20 14.44
N LEU A 278 -7.17 12.76 13.70
CA LEU A 278 -5.82 13.29 13.72
C LEU A 278 -5.65 14.19 12.50
N ASP A 279 -5.23 15.41 12.73
CA ASP A 279 -4.95 16.40 11.70
C ASP A 279 -3.51 16.91 11.80
N GLY A 280 -3.15 17.88 10.98
CA GLY A 280 -1.84 18.50 10.97
C GLY A 280 -0.97 18.10 9.80
N LYS A 281 -0.57 19.10 9.03
CA LYS A 281 0.27 18.97 7.82
C LYS A 281 -0.20 17.88 6.85
N LEU A 282 -1.53 17.73 6.69
CA LEU A 282 -2.18 16.85 5.74
C LEU A 282 -2.90 17.68 4.66
N ALA A 283 -2.74 17.28 3.40
CA ALA A 283 -3.47 17.86 2.27
C ALA A 283 -3.79 16.77 1.26
N GLN A 284 -5.07 16.43 1.17
CA GLN A 284 -5.54 15.28 0.39
C GLN A 284 -4.75 14.01 0.72
N PRO A 285 -4.81 13.54 1.99
CA PRO A 285 -4.10 12.33 2.42
C PRO A 285 -4.62 11.13 1.62
N TYR A 286 -3.72 10.49 0.88
CA TYR A 286 -4.09 9.46 -0.09
C TYR A 286 -3.64 8.08 0.37
N GLY A 287 -2.40 7.70 0.18
CA GLY A 287 -1.85 6.44 0.64
C GLY A 287 -1.39 6.51 2.10
N MET A 288 -1.47 5.38 2.79
CA MET A 288 -1.01 5.28 4.18
C MET A 288 -0.35 3.92 4.45
N ILE A 289 0.73 3.94 5.19
CA ILE A 289 1.35 2.75 5.78
C ILE A 289 1.49 2.97 7.29
N VAL A 290 1.10 1.99 8.08
CA VAL A 290 1.41 1.92 9.52
C VAL A 290 2.70 1.13 9.67
N ARG A 291 3.69 1.70 10.38
CA ARG A 291 4.97 1.04 10.65
C ARG A 291 4.76 -0.26 11.43
N ARG A 292 5.66 -1.23 11.26
CA ARG A 292 5.59 -2.56 11.92
C ARG A 292 5.47 -2.50 13.45
N ASP A 293 6.10 -1.50 14.09
CA ASP A 293 6.02 -1.30 15.53
C ASP A 293 4.72 -0.60 16.00
N GLY A 294 3.85 -0.20 15.06
CA GLY A 294 2.62 0.51 15.34
C GLY A 294 2.79 1.96 15.79
N ARG A 295 4.03 2.48 15.83
CA ARG A 295 4.31 3.81 16.36
C ARG A 295 4.03 4.95 15.40
N TYR A 296 4.33 4.75 14.12
CA TYR A 296 4.19 5.79 13.11
C TYR A 296 3.25 5.38 11.99
N ALA A 297 2.49 6.36 11.48
CA ALA A 297 1.87 6.27 10.17
C ALA A 297 2.60 7.18 9.20
N PHE A 298 2.83 6.68 7.99
CA PHE A 298 3.41 7.39 6.86
C PHE A 298 2.29 7.68 5.87
N ILE A 299 1.98 8.95 5.63
CA ILE A 299 0.81 9.38 4.89
C ILE A 299 1.23 10.25 3.71
N THR A 300 0.89 9.84 2.50
CA THR A 300 1.16 10.62 1.29
C THR A 300 0.14 11.74 1.13
N ASN A 301 0.59 12.92 0.73
CA ASN A 301 -0.24 14.11 0.50
C ASN A 301 -0.08 14.57 -0.94
N GLN A 302 -1.16 14.54 -1.71
CA GLN A 302 -1.11 14.84 -3.15
C GLN A 302 -0.92 16.32 -3.47
N ASN A 303 -1.37 17.21 -2.60
CA ASN A 303 -1.25 18.66 -2.77
C ASN A 303 -1.71 19.17 -4.15
N THR A 304 -2.89 18.76 -4.61
CA THR A 304 -3.38 19.15 -5.94
C THR A 304 -3.92 20.58 -6.01
N GLY A 305 -3.74 21.38 -4.96
CA GLY A 305 -4.20 22.79 -4.90
C GLY A 305 -5.71 23.00 -4.80
N ALA A 306 -6.50 21.93 -4.88
CA ALA A 306 -7.96 22.03 -4.97
C ALA A 306 -8.71 22.18 -3.64
N VAL A 307 -8.02 22.22 -2.49
CA VAL A 307 -8.66 22.19 -1.14
C VAL A 307 -8.09 23.21 -0.18
N MET A 308 -7.63 24.36 -0.65
CA MET A 308 -7.20 25.46 0.24
C MET A 308 -8.30 26.50 0.48
N GLU A 309 -9.55 26.24 0.12
CA GLU A 309 -10.67 27.09 0.52
C GLU A 309 -11.18 26.66 1.91
N GLY A 310 -10.67 27.26 2.96
CA GLY A 310 -11.25 27.17 4.29
C GLY A 310 -10.30 27.19 5.50
N HIS A 311 -9.01 27.10 5.36
CA HIS A 311 -8.06 27.22 6.48
C HIS A 311 -7.06 28.36 6.24
N SER A 312 -7.54 29.59 6.45
CA SER A 312 -6.67 30.75 6.61
C SER A 312 -5.92 30.62 7.94
N GLY A 313 -4.59 30.44 7.90
CA GLY A 313 -3.78 30.85 9.02
C GLY A 313 -2.77 29.88 9.63
N HIS A 314 -2.50 28.71 9.10
CA HIS A 314 -1.32 27.96 9.53
C HIS A 314 -0.26 28.00 8.44
N GLU A 315 0.67 28.93 8.60
CA GLU A 315 1.90 29.01 7.81
C GLU A 315 2.61 27.65 7.85
N MET A 316 2.80 27.05 6.66
CA MET A 316 3.62 25.85 6.49
C MET A 316 5.11 26.23 6.63
N HIS A 317 5.52 26.58 7.84
CA HIS A 317 6.92 26.86 8.15
C HIS A 317 7.76 25.59 7.92
N GLY A 318 8.66 25.61 6.97
CA GLY A 318 9.60 24.54 6.66
C GLY A 318 9.46 23.92 5.27
N MET A 319 8.56 24.42 4.41
CA MET A 319 8.39 23.93 3.03
C MET A 319 8.90 24.95 1.98
N ALA A 320 9.93 25.69 2.30
CA ALA A 320 10.57 26.61 1.36
C ALA A 320 11.15 25.82 0.17
N GLY A 321 10.76 26.17 -1.07
CA GLY A 321 11.25 25.55 -2.30
C GLY A 321 10.31 24.54 -2.96
N MET A 322 9.09 24.29 -2.42
CA MET A 322 8.08 23.48 -3.08
C MET A 322 7.53 24.14 -4.33
N SER A 323 7.37 23.37 -5.41
CA SER A 323 6.47 23.76 -6.49
C SER A 323 5.01 23.53 -6.04
N ALA A 324 4.06 24.24 -6.65
CA ALA A 324 2.63 24.08 -6.36
C ALA A 324 2.09 22.65 -6.63
N SER A 325 2.88 21.81 -7.29
CA SER A 325 2.53 20.43 -7.67
C SER A 325 3.27 19.37 -6.86
N ASP A 326 4.26 19.73 -6.04
CA ASP A 326 5.00 18.79 -5.23
C ASP A 326 4.17 18.37 -4.02
N GLY A 327 4.19 17.08 -3.73
CA GLY A 327 3.57 16.52 -2.54
C GLY A 327 4.59 16.23 -1.45
N TRP A 328 4.12 15.70 -0.34
CA TRP A 328 4.97 15.34 0.78
C TRP A 328 4.45 14.10 1.50
N LEU A 329 5.30 13.50 2.31
CA LEU A 329 4.95 12.47 3.27
C LEU A 329 4.84 13.09 4.66
N THR A 330 3.72 12.91 5.33
CA THR A 330 3.56 13.23 6.75
C THR A 330 3.87 11.98 7.56
N VAL A 331 4.78 12.08 8.51
CA VAL A 331 5.04 11.05 9.52
C VAL A 331 4.28 11.43 10.78
N LEU A 332 3.25 10.67 11.10
CA LEU A 332 2.38 10.89 12.25
C LEU A 332 2.74 9.92 13.38
N ASP A 333 3.03 10.43 14.58
CA ASP A 333 3.19 9.60 15.78
C ASP A 333 1.80 9.20 16.27
N LEU A 334 1.48 7.91 16.16
CA LEU A 334 0.15 7.36 16.46
C LEU A 334 -0.15 7.33 17.98
N THR A 335 0.88 7.36 18.82
CA THR A 335 0.72 7.41 20.27
C THR A 335 0.25 8.79 20.72
N THR A 336 0.91 9.84 20.23
CA THR A 336 0.63 11.22 20.63
C THR A 336 -0.40 11.90 19.73
N GLY A 337 -0.54 11.43 18.49
CA GLY A 337 -1.31 12.09 17.45
C GLY A 337 -0.61 13.29 16.82
N ALA A 338 0.65 13.54 17.16
CA ALA A 338 1.42 14.68 16.66
C ALA A 338 2.18 14.35 15.37
N VAL A 339 2.37 15.34 14.52
CA VAL A 339 3.28 15.23 13.36
C VAL A 339 4.71 15.15 13.85
N LYS A 340 5.39 14.06 13.56
CA LYS A 340 6.81 13.85 13.87
C LYS A 340 7.69 14.63 12.92
N THR A 341 7.43 14.52 11.62
CA THR A 341 8.15 15.24 10.56
C THR A 341 7.36 15.19 9.25
N THR A 342 7.80 15.97 8.28
CA THR A 342 7.35 15.89 6.90
C THR A 342 8.55 15.71 5.99
N LEU A 343 8.40 14.87 4.95
CA LEU A 343 9.45 14.61 3.95
C LEU A 343 8.94 15.06 2.60
N MET A 344 9.73 15.89 1.92
CA MET A 344 9.41 16.31 0.56
C MET A 344 9.48 15.14 -0.39
N LEU A 345 8.48 15.02 -1.24
CA LEU A 345 8.38 13.99 -2.28
C LEU A 345 8.30 14.66 -3.67
N GLY A 346 8.22 13.83 -4.70
CA GLY A 346 7.96 14.31 -6.05
C GLY A 346 6.48 14.68 -6.29
N ASN A 347 6.17 14.96 -7.53
CA ASN A 347 4.85 15.44 -7.95
C ASN A 347 3.79 14.32 -7.89
N GLY A 348 2.69 14.60 -7.19
CA GLY A 348 1.52 13.74 -7.07
C GLY A 348 1.80 12.40 -6.38
N PRO A 349 2.30 12.35 -5.14
CA PRO A 349 2.49 11.10 -4.42
C PRO A 349 1.14 10.43 -4.14
N THR A 350 1.05 9.13 -4.43
CA THR A 350 -0.17 8.32 -4.29
C THR A 350 0.08 7.09 -3.42
N GLY A 351 0.29 5.94 -4.03
CA GLY A 351 0.49 4.68 -3.32
C GLY A 351 1.77 4.63 -2.51
N ALA A 352 1.71 3.97 -1.37
CA ALA A 352 2.85 3.68 -0.52
C ALA A 352 2.89 2.19 -0.20
N GLY A 353 4.10 1.61 -0.11
CA GLY A 353 4.31 0.20 0.22
C GLY A 353 5.56 -0.02 1.05
N ALA A 354 5.45 -0.92 2.00
CA ALA A 354 6.56 -1.40 2.82
C ALA A 354 6.38 -2.90 3.08
N ALA A 355 7.44 -3.59 3.48
CA ALA A 355 7.36 -4.97 3.93
C ALA A 355 6.37 -5.07 5.12
N ARG A 356 5.50 -6.08 5.10
CA ARG A 356 4.50 -6.27 6.18
C ARG A 356 5.18 -6.78 7.45
N ALA A 357 4.60 -6.46 8.60
CA ALA A 357 4.88 -7.18 9.83
C ALA A 357 4.38 -8.63 9.67
N ARG A 358 5.22 -9.62 9.95
CA ARG A 358 4.81 -11.00 10.15
C ARG A 358 4.37 -11.21 11.59
#